data_7803f3db4f8ed0128c6f06f053b152d0
#
_entry.id   7803f3db4f8ed0128c6f06f053b152d0
#
_cell.length_a   1.000
_cell.length_b   1.000
_cell.length_c   1.000
_cell.angle_alpha   90.00
_cell.angle_beta   90.00
_cell.angle_gamma   90.00
#
_symmetry.space_group_name_H-M   'P 1'
#
loop_
_entity.id
_entity.type
_entity.pdbx_description
1 polymer ?
#
loop_
_entity_poly.entity_id
_entity_poly.type
_entity_poly.pdbx_seq_one_letter_code
_entity_poly.pdbx_strand_id
1 'polypeptide(L)'
;MSHKPVAVLVGPPGSGKTTVGAALAERLRIPLRDTDQDVEALTGSTIADLFVERGEDYFRELESEAVRAALDSHGGVLSLGGGAVLRPETRKALGTHYVVWLDVAVPSAVKRLEMNVARPLLLGNVRGRFAELDRARRPLYAEVASIHMDTSELSVEEVVEKLCAQIPSRPKES
;
A
#
# COMPACT_ATOMS: atom_id res chain seq x y z
N MET A 1 -0.94 -15.32 20.70
CA MET A 1 -0.39 -14.11 20.04
C MET A 1 -1.14 -13.87 18.74
N SER A 2 -1.70 -12.70 18.57
CA SER A 2 -2.29 -12.34 17.29
C SER A 2 -1.18 -11.93 16.33
N HIS A 3 -0.98 -12.70 15.27
CA HIS A 3 -0.04 -12.38 14.20
C HIS A 3 -0.71 -11.60 13.06
N LYS A 4 -1.72 -10.82 13.39
CA LYS A 4 -2.41 -9.98 12.40
C LYS A 4 -1.83 -8.58 12.37
N PRO A 5 -1.76 -7.93 11.20
CA PRO A 5 -1.30 -6.55 11.11
C PRO A 5 -2.09 -5.60 12.00
N VAL A 6 -1.40 -4.63 12.56
CA VAL A 6 -2.01 -3.51 13.30
C VAL A 6 -2.75 -2.58 12.35
N ALA A 7 -2.17 -2.37 11.17
CA ALA A 7 -2.76 -1.57 10.10
C ALA A 7 -2.23 -2.08 8.75
N VAL A 8 -3.11 -2.09 7.76
CA VAL A 8 -2.77 -2.39 6.37
C VAL A 8 -2.92 -1.11 5.55
N LEU A 9 -1.88 -0.72 4.83
CA LEU A 9 -1.90 0.49 4.02
C LEU A 9 -2.18 0.14 2.56
N VAL A 10 -3.19 0.77 1.99
CA VAL A 10 -3.54 0.68 0.57
C VAL A 10 -3.61 2.08 -0.02
N GLY A 11 -3.53 2.18 -1.33
CA GLY A 11 -3.63 3.46 -2.03
C GLY A 11 -2.75 3.50 -3.27
N PRO A 12 -2.91 4.56 -4.09
CA PRO A 12 -2.18 4.68 -5.34
C PRO A 12 -0.69 4.93 -5.12
N PRO A 13 0.14 4.72 -6.16
CA PRO A 13 1.52 5.18 -6.14
C PRO A 13 1.59 6.69 -5.83
N GLY A 14 2.59 7.09 -5.08
CA GLY A 14 2.74 8.51 -4.69
C GLY A 14 1.84 8.97 -3.54
N SER A 15 1.03 8.08 -2.96
CA SER A 15 0.23 8.40 -1.76
C SER A 15 1.05 8.43 -0.46
N GLY A 16 2.30 7.93 -0.51
CA GLY A 16 3.19 7.94 0.63
C GLY A 16 3.19 6.67 1.48
N LYS A 17 2.64 5.57 0.98
CA LYS A 17 2.55 4.30 1.73
C LYS A 17 3.89 3.84 2.32
N THR A 18 4.96 3.88 1.53
CA THR A 18 6.29 3.46 1.98
C THR A 18 6.81 4.35 3.10
N THR A 19 6.77 5.66 2.90
CA THR A 19 7.27 6.65 3.85
C THR A 19 6.40 6.72 5.11
N VAL A 20 5.10 6.77 4.93
CA VAL A 20 4.14 6.77 6.06
C VAL A 20 4.21 5.44 6.81
N GLY A 21 4.29 4.33 6.09
CA GLY A 21 4.41 3.01 6.70
C GLY A 21 5.64 2.88 7.58
N ALA A 22 6.80 3.34 7.11
CA ALA A 22 8.04 3.33 7.88
C ALA A 22 7.94 4.21 9.14
N ALA A 23 7.42 5.42 8.98
CA ALA A 23 7.27 6.35 10.11
C ALA A 23 6.24 5.86 11.14
N LEU A 24 5.14 5.28 10.69
CA LEU A 24 4.12 4.70 11.55
C LEU A 24 4.67 3.50 12.33
N ALA A 25 5.37 2.62 11.65
CA ALA A 25 5.98 1.44 12.27
C ALA A 25 7.00 1.85 13.35
N GLU A 26 7.83 2.84 13.06
CA GLU A 26 8.79 3.40 14.02
C GLU A 26 8.07 4.00 15.23
N ARG A 27 7.06 4.82 15.00
CA ARG A 27 6.27 5.45 16.07
C ARG A 27 5.61 4.43 17.00
N LEU A 28 5.09 3.35 16.43
CA LEU A 28 4.42 2.28 17.18
C LEU A 28 5.41 1.22 17.69
N ARG A 29 6.67 1.30 17.33
CA ARG A 29 7.72 0.33 17.67
C ARG A 29 7.37 -1.10 17.24
N ILE A 30 6.86 -1.23 16.02
CA ILE A 30 6.48 -2.49 15.40
C ILE A 30 7.15 -2.60 14.02
N PRO A 31 7.31 -3.81 13.46
CA PRO A 31 7.94 -3.96 12.16
C PRO A 31 7.05 -3.50 11.01
N LEU A 32 7.70 -3.09 9.92
CA LEU A 32 7.07 -2.81 8.64
C LEU A 32 7.32 -3.99 7.69
N ARG A 33 6.30 -4.37 6.93
CA ARG A 33 6.42 -5.32 5.84
C ARG A 33 5.74 -4.77 4.60
N ASP A 34 6.37 -4.98 3.45
CA ASP A 34 5.90 -4.55 2.13
C ASP A 34 5.76 -5.79 1.25
N THR A 35 4.57 -6.03 0.71
CA THR A 35 4.30 -7.22 -0.12
C THR A 35 5.00 -7.18 -1.46
N ASP A 36 5.29 -6.01 -2.03
CA ASP A 36 6.09 -5.89 -3.24
C ASP A 36 7.52 -6.40 -3.00
N GLN A 37 8.11 -6.05 -1.86
CA GLN A 37 9.43 -6.56 -1.46
C GLN A 37 9.40 -8.07 -1.22
N ASP A 38 8.32 -8.60 -0.67
CA ASP A 38 8.17 -10.04 -0.47
C ASP A 38 8.17 -10.79 -1.81
N VAL A 39 7.48 -10.28 -2.82
CA VAL A 39 7.44 -10.88 -4.16
C VAL A 39 8.81 -10.80 -4.82
N GLU A 40 9.50 -9.68 -4.71
CA GLU A 40 10.87 -9.54 -5.25
C GLU A 40 11.86 -10.49 -4.56
N ALA A 41 11.76 -10.64 -3.26
CA ALA A 41 12.60 -11.57 -2.50
C ALA A 41 12.32 -13.04 -2.88
N LEU A 42 11.05 -13.39 -3.09
CA LEU A 42 10.64 -14.75 -3.45
C LEU A 42 11.11 -15.13 -4.85
N THR A 43 11.04 -14.21 -5.80
CA THR A 43 11.31 -14.48 -7.22
C THR A 43 12.76 -14.19 -7.63
N GLY A 44 13.49 -13.39 -6.84
CA GLY A 44 14.82 -12.89 -7.21
C GLY A 44 14.79 -11.89 -8.36
N SER A 45 13.61 -11.37 -8.73
CA SER A 45 13.41 -10.44 -9.83
C SER A 45 12.74 -9.17 -9.34
N THR A 46 12.95 -8.06 -10.05
CA THR A 46 12.18 -6.85 -9.80
C THR A 46 10.74 -7.01 -10.31
N ILE A 47 9.81 -6.25 -9.76
CA ILE A 47 8.42 -6.27 -10.22
C ILE A 47 8.33 -5.89 -11.69
N ALA A 48 9.10 -4.89 -12.13
CA ALA A 48 9.14 -4.48 -13.52
C ALA A 48 9.56 -5.65 -14.44
N ASP A 49 10.59 -6.40 -14.05
CA ASP A 49 11.04 -7.56 -14.80
C ASP A 49 9.99 -8.68 -14.84
N LEU A 50 9.30 -8.92 -13.74
CA LEU A 50 8.21 -9.90 -13.69
C LEU A 50 7.08 -9.56 -14.66
N PHE A 51 6.69 -8.28 -14.74
CA PHE A 51 5.69 -7.81 -15.70
C PHE A 51 6.12 -8.07 -17.15
N VAL A 52 7.38 -7.79 -17.48
CA VAL A 52 7.92 -7.97 -18.83
C VAL A 52 8.06 -9.46 -19.18
N GLU A 53 8.60 -10.26 -18.28
CA GLU A 53 8.93 -11.66 -18.54
C GLU A 53 7.76 -12.62 -18.37
N ARG A 54 6.88 -12.37 -17.40
CA ARG A 54 5.81 -13.29 -17.00
C ARG A 54 4.40 -12.71 -17.13
N GLY A 55 4.27 -11.41 -17.29
CA GLY A 55 3.00 -10.72 -17.44
C GLY A 55 2.34 -10.32 -16.11
N GLU A 56 1.32 -9.47 -16.20
CA GLU A 56 0.63 -8.92 -15.04
C GLU A 56 -0.12 -9.98 -14.23
N ASP A 57 -0.81 -10.91 -14.89
CA ASP A 57 -1.61 -11.93 -14.20
C ASP A 57 -0.75 -12.81 -13.30
N TYR A 58 0.43 -13.19 -13.76
CA TYR A 58 1.40 -13.94 -12.97
C TYR A 58 1.84 -13.17 -11.72
N PHE A 59 2.18 -11.90 -11.91
CA PHE A 59 2.53 -11.02 -10.78
C PHE A 59 1.38 -10.88 -9.77
N ARG A 60 0.15 -10.65 -10.26
CA ARG A 60 -1.01 -10.49 -9.39
C ARG A 60 -1.31 -11.74 -8.58
N GLU A 61 -1.06 -12.92 -9.13
CA GLU A 61 -1.20 -14.18 -8.40
C GLU A 61 -0.19 -14.28 -7.26
N LEU A 62 1.08 -13.99 -7.53
CA LEU A 62 2.13 -13.95 -6.50
C LEU A 62 1.85 -12.89 -5.43
N GLU A 63 1.39 -11.72 -5.84
CA GLU A 63 1.03 -10.63 -4.93
C GLU A 63 -0.11 -11.06 -4.00
N SER A 64 -1.15 -11.68 -4.53
CA SER A 64 -2.29 -12.18 -3.74
C SER A 64 -1.85 -13.21 -2.69
N GLU A 65 -0.96 -14.11 -3.06
CA GLU A 65 -0.40 -15.09 -2.13
C GLU A 65 0.45 -14.42 -1.04
N ALA A 66 1.29 -13.46 -1.42
CA ALA A 66 2.11 -12.71 -0.48
C ALA A 66 1.25 -11.91 0.51
N VAL A 67 0.18 -11.29 0.04
CA VAL A 67 -0.76 -10.57 0.91
C VAL A 67 -1.40 -11.52 1.92
N ARG A 68 -1.92 -12.65 1.48
CA ARG A 68 -2.53 -13.62 2.40
C ARG A 68 -1.55 -14.13 3.45
N ALA A 69 -0.34 -14.48 3.03
CA ALA A 69 0.70 -14.92 3.96
C ALA A 69 1.03 -13.84 5.00
N ALA A 70 1.15 -12.58 4.57
CA ALA A 70 1.44 -11.47 5.45
C ALA A 70 0.28 -11.16 6.42
N LEU A 71 -0.96 -11.24 5.96
CA LEU A 71 -2.13 -11.02 6.81
C LEU A 71 -2.21 -12.05 7.95
N ASP A 72 -1.73 -13.25 7.73
CA ASP A 72 -1.76 -14.33 8.71
C ASP A 72 -0.55 -14.36 9.65
N SER A 73 0.56 -13.74 9.27
CA SER A 73 1.84 -13.91 9.98
C SER A 73 2.53 -12.62 10.42
N HIS A 74 2.12 -11.46 9.91
CA HIS A 74 2.79 -10.21 10.22
C HIS A 74 2.04 -9.40 11.28
N GLY A 75 2.69 -9.13 12.38
CA GLY A 75 2.10 -8.42 13.52
C GLY A 75 2.32 -6.91 13.56
N GLY A 76 2.82 -6.30 12.49
CA GLY A 76 3.15 -4.87 12.44
C GLY A 76 2.33 -4.08 11.42
N VAL A 77 2.96 -3.12 10.77
CA VAL A 77 2.37 -2.37 9.64
C VAL A 77 2.62 -3.13 8.36
N LEU A 78 1.58 -3.32 7.57
CA LEU A 78 1.66 -3.99 6.27
C LEU A 78 1.32 -3.01 5.16
N SER A 79 2.24 -2.81 4.22
CA SER A 79 2.04 -1.99 3.04
C SER A 79 1.80 -2.86 1.81
N LEU A 80 0.74 -2.58 1.08
CA LEU A 80 0.40 -3.29 -0.16
C LEU A 80 0.75 -2.45 -1.39
N GLY A 81 1.07 -3.11 -2.49
CA GLY A 81 1.20 -2.46 -3.78
C GLY A 81 -0.11 -1.82 -4.23
N GLY A 82 -0.02 -0.78 -5.07
CA GLY A 82 -1.20 0.00 -5.49
C GLY A 82 -2.27 -0.81 -6.22
N GLY A 83 -1.90 -1.90 -6.88
CA GLY A 83 -2.83 -2.78 -7.60
C GLY A 83 -3.24 -4.04 -6.84
N ALA A 84 -2.84 -4.20 -5.58
CA ALA A 84 -3.19 -5.40 -4.80
C ALA A 84 -4.70 -5.58 -4.64
N VAL A 85 -5.45 -4.49 -4.60
CA VAL A 85 -6.92 -4.51 -4.46
C VAL A 85 -7.67 -4.96 -5.72
N LEU A 86 -6.98 -5.16 -6.84
CA LEU A 86 -7.60 -5.59 -8.10
C LEU A 86 -8.17 -7.01 -8.00
N ARG A 87 -7.58 -7.88 -7.21
CA ARG A 87 -8.06 -9.25 -7.02
C ARG A 87 -9.19 -9.32 -5.98
N PRO A 88 -10.34 -9.89 -6.33
CA PRO A 88 -11.45 -10.06 -5.37
C PRO A 88 -11.06 -10.85 -4.12
N GLU A 89 -10.22 -11.86 -4.27
CA GLU A 89 -9.73 -12.69 -3.16
C GLU A 89 -8.96 -11.85 -2.14
N THR A 90 -8.13 -10.91 -2.63
CA THR A 90 -7.39 -10.01 -1.76
C THR A 90 -8.33 -9.05 -1.02
N ARG A 91 -9.30 -8.48 -1.71
CA ARG A 91 -10.29 -7.61 -1.06
C ARG A 91 -11.08 -8.35 0.01
N LYS A 92 -11.47 -9.59 -0.26
CA LYS A 92 -12.17 -10.43 0.72
C LYS A 92 -11.28 -10.71 1.95
N ALA A 93 -10.01 -11.03 1.73
CA ALA A 93 -9.06 -11.25 2.81
C ALA A 93 -8.87 -10.02 3.70
N LEU A 94 -8.94 -8.82 3.12
CA LEU A 94 -8.80 -7.55 3.85
C LEU A 94 -10.02 -7.20 4.71
N GLY A 95 -11.16 -7.83 4.49
CA GLY A 95 -12.44 -7.45 5.12
C GLY A 95 -12.47 -7.55 6.65
N THR A 96 -11.55 -8.31 7.27
CA THR A 96 -11.44 -8.46 8.72
C THR A 96 -10.28 -7.68 9.34
N HIS A 97 -9.61 -6.87 8.52
CA HIS A 97 -8.42 -6.12 8.93
C HIS A 97 -8.69 -4.63 9.01
N TYR A 98 -7.87 -3.92 9.78
CA TYR A 98 -7.90 -2.47 9.81
C TYR A 98 -7.11 -1.93 8.63
N VAL A 99 -7.82 -1.41 7.64
CA VAL A 99 -7.25 -0.96 6.37
C VAL A 99 -7.31 0.57 6.28
N VAL A 100 -6.16 1.15 6.02
CA VAL A 100 -6.00 2.59 5.83
C VAL A 100 -5.81 2.86 4.33
N TRP A 101 -6.72 3.60 3.74
CA TRP A 101 -6.57 4.10 2.39
C TRP A 101 -5.86 5.45 2.45
N LEU A 102 -4.59 5.47 2.06
CA LEU A 102 -3.83 6.69 1.86
C LEU A 102 -4.11 7.20 0.45
N ASP A 103 -4.78 8.33 0.37
CA ASP A 103 -5.18 8.96 -0.88
C ASP A 103 -4.31 10.17 -1.17
N VAL A 104 -4.24 10.55 -2.44
CA VAL A 104 -3.49 11.72 -2.88
C VAL A 104 -4.15 12.29 -4.13
N ALA A 105 -4.27 13.62 -4.19
CA ALA A 105 -4.73 14.28 -5.40
C ALA A 105 -3.76 14.05 -6.57
N VAL A 106 -4.28 13.90 -7.78
CA VAL A 106 -3.47 13.57 -8.97
C VAL A 106 -2.27 14.49 -9.15
N PRO A 107 -2.39 15.84 -9.07
CA PRO A 107 -1.22 16.71 -9.22
C PRO A 107 -0.14 16.45 -8.18
N SER A 108 -0.51 16.23 -6.94
CA SER A 108 0.44 15.93 -5.85
C SER A 108 1.12 14.60 -6.03
N ALA A 109 0.40 13.57 -6.47
CA ALA A 109 0.94 12.25 -6.76
C ALA A 109 1.95 12.29 -7.89
N VAL A 110 1.63 12.96 -8.98
CA VAL A 110 2.53 13.11 -10.14
C VAL A 110 3.80 13.83 -9.74
N LYS A 111 3.68 14.91 -8.97
CA LYS A 111 4.84 15.64 -8.46
C LYS A 111 5.75 14.77 -7.60
N ARG A 112 5.19 13.98 -6.69
CA ARG A 112 5.95 13.06 -5.83
C ARG A 112 6.66 11.98 -6.65
N LEU A 113 5.98 11.40 -7.64
CA LEU A 113 6.54 10.38 -8.52
C LEU A 113 7.68 10.94 -9.38
N GLU A 114 7.54 12.15 -9.91
CA GLU A 114 8.59 12.82 -10.69
C GLU A 114 9.82 13.12 -9.84
N MET A 115 9.65 13.49 -8.59
CA MET A 115 10.77 13.79 -7.68
C MET A 115 11.54 12.54 -7.26
N ASN A 116 10.88 11.38 -7.22
CA ASN A 116 11.47 10.14 -6.73
C ASN A 116 12.07 9.27 -7.83
N VAL A 117 11.84 9.59 -9.08
CA VAL A 117 12.33 8.82 -10.22
C VAL A 117 13.53 9.53 -10.83
N ALA A 118 14.68 8.87 -10.79
CA ALA A 118 15.89 9.31 -11.50
C ALA A 118 15.76 9.20 -13.04
N ARG A 119 14.64 8.73 -13.52
CA ARG A 119 14.34 8.66 -14.95
C ARG A 119 13.38 9.79 -15.30
N PRO A 120 13.69 10.59 -16.32
CA PRO A 120 12.67 11.45 -16.90
C PRO A 120 11.50 10.55 -17.26
N LEU A 121 10.32 10.94 -16.83
CA LEU A 121 9.09 10.29 -17.25
C LEU A 121 8.89 10.64 -18.73
N LEU A 122 9.69 9.98 -19.55
CA LEU A 122 9.84 10.22 -20.98
C LEU A 122 8.61 9.85 -21.78
N LEU A 123 7.62 9.28 -21.12
CA LEU A 123 6.56 8.64 -21.83
C LEU A 123 5.25 9.40 -21.66
N GLY A 124 5.25 10.64 -22.08
CA GLY A 124 4.04 11.36 -22.43
C GLY A 124 3.07 11.41 -21.27
N ASN A 125 1.97 11.33 -21.17
CA ASN A 125 0.84 11.55 -20.33
C ASN A 125 0.85 10.77 -19.01
N VAL A 126 1.86 10.95 -18.15
CA VAL A 126 1.94 10.33 -16.83
C VAL A 126 0.75 10.71 -15.97
N ARG A 127 0.37 11.99 -15.99
CA ARG A 127 -0.80 12.48 -15.25
C ARG A 127 -2.09 11.79 -15.72
N GLY A 128 -2.29 11.66 -17.04
CA GLY A 128 -3.48 11.00 -17.59
C GLY A 128 -3.54 9.53 -17.24
N ARG A 129 -2.41 8.82 -17.33
CA ARG A 129 -2.33 7.40 -16.95
C ARG A 129 -2.58 7.21 -15.47
N PHE A 130 -1.98 8.05 -14.63
CA PHE A 130 -2.21 8.01 -13.18
C PHE A 130 -3.69 8.25 -12.87
N ALA A 131 -4.28 9.29 -13.45
CA ALA A 131 -5.69 9.62 -13.21
C ALA A 131 -6.63 8.49 -13.65
N GLU A 132 -6.35 7.83 -14.77
CA GLU A 132 -7.14 6.71 -15.27
C GLU A 132 -7.05 5.51 -14.33
N LEU A 133 -5.85 5.12 -13.91
CA LEU A 133 -5.64 4.03 -12.96
C LEU A 133 -6.27 4.34 -11.60
N ASP A 134 -6.10 5.54 -11.11
CA ASP A 134 -6.68 5.97 -9.84
C ASP A 134 -8.21 5.92 -9.89
N ARG A 135 -8.80 6.44 -10.96
CA ARG A 135 -10.26 6.40 -11.15
C ARG A 135 -10.80 4.97 -11.13
N ALA A 136 -10.11 4.04 -11.79
CA ALA A 136 -10.51 2.64 -11.83
C ALA A 136 -10.39 1.95 -10.47
N ARG A 137 -9.38 2.33 -9.68
CA ARG A 137 -9.06 1.68 -8.40
C ARG A 137 -9.75 2.29 -7.18
N ARG A 138 -10.17 3.56 -7.25
CA ARG A 138 -10.80 4.24 -6.11
C ARG A 138 -11.97 3.49 -5.50
N PRO A 139 -12.92 2.93 -6.28
CA PRO A 139 -14.00 2.12 -5.71
C PRO A 139 -13.50 0.90 -4.94
N LEU A 140 -12.38 0.32 -5.39
CA LEU A 140 -11.79 -0.87 -4.76
C LEU A 140 -11.08 -0.51 -3.44
N TYR A 141 -10.38 0.62 -3.39
CA TYR A 141 -9.84 1.14 -2.14
C TYR A 141 -10.95 1.45 -1.14
N ALA A 142 -12.02 2.10 -1.60
CA ALA A 142 -13.16 2.43 -0.76
C ALA A 142 -13.84 1.17 -0.18
N GLU A 143 -13.94 0.11 -0.97
CA GLU A 143 -14.54 -1.17 -0.53
C GLU A 143 -13.81 -1.76 0.67
N VAL A 144 -12.47 -1.71 0.68
CA VAL A 144 -11.66 -2.36 1.72
C VAL A 144 -11.30 -1.43 2.89
N ALA A 145 -11.45 -0.12 2.73
CA ALA A 145 -10.97 0.86 3.69
C ALA A 145 -11.78 0.88 4.98
N SER A 146 -11.07 0.84 6.11
CA SER A 146 -11.62 1.20 7.42
C SER A 146 -11.62 2.71 7.60
N ILE A 147 -10.57 3.38 7.14
CA ILE A 147 -10.48 4.84 7.08
C ILE A 147 -9.88 5.30 5.74
N HIS A 148 -10.22 6.52 5.34
CA HIS A 148 -9.73 7.19 4.15
C HIS A 148 -9.01 8.47 4.58
N MET A 149 -7.77 8.63 4.18
CA MET A 149 -6.96 9.80 4.54
C MET A 149 -6.31 10.40 3.30
N ASP A 150 -6.67 11.65 2.99
CA ASP A 150 -6.02 12.42 1.94
C ASP A 150 -4.70 12.99 2.48
N THR A 151 -3.61 12.62 1.84
CA THR A 151 -2.25 13.02 2.25
C THR A 151 -1.69 14.16 1.41
N SER A 152 -2.48 14.74 0.50
CA SER A 152 -2.00 15.71 -0.50
C SER A 152 -1.30 16.92 0.12
N GLU A 153 -1.81 17.41 1.24
CA GLU A 153 -1.31 18.62 1.92
C GLU A 153 -0.80 18.36 3.33
N LEU A 154 -0.63 17.09 3.70
CA LEU A 154 -0.15 16.71 5.02
C LEU A 154 1.33 16.32 4.96
N SER A 155 2.07 16.66 6.01
CA SER A 155 3.40 16.09 6.24
C SER A 155 3.28 14.63 6.68
N VAL A 156 4.37 13.89 6.59
CA VAL A 156 4.43 12.50 7.06
C VAL A 156 4.09 12.44 8.56
N GLU A 157 4.64 13.36 9.34
CA GLU A 157 4.40 13.45 10.79
C GLU A 157 2.93 13.69 11.11
N GLU A 158 2.26 14.58 10.37
CA GLU A 158 0.84 14.86 10.54
C GLU A 158 -0.03 13.64 10.21
N VAL A 159 0.32 12.92 9.13
CA VAL A 159 -0.38 11.68 8.75
C VAL A 159 -0.23 10.64 9.85
N VAL A 160 0.99 10.42 10.32
CA VAL A 160 1.28 9.43 11.37
C VAL A 160 0.55 9.76 12.67
N GLU A 161 0.55 11.02 13.07
CA GLU A 161 -0.15 11.45 14.27
C GLU A 161 -1.66 11.18 14.19
N LYS A 162 -2.27 11.51 13.05
CA LYS A 162 -3.69 11.24 12.81
C LYS A 162 -4.00 9.76 12.80
N LEU A 163 -3.13 8.95 12.20
CA LEU A 163 -3.30 7.50 12.18
C LEU A 163 -3.18 6.89 13.58
N CYS A 164 -2.20 7.33 14.37
CA CYS A 164 -2.04 6.84 15.74
C CYS A 164 -3.28 7.12 16.61
N ALA A 165 -3.97 8.23 16.37
CA ALA A 165 -5.18 8.56 17.09
C ALA A 165 -6.39 7.69 16.70
N GLN A 166 -6.37 7.09 15.50
CA GLN A 166 -7.50 6.35 14.95
C GLN A 166 -7.31 4.83 14.93
N ILE A 167 -6.06 4.37 14.91
CA ILE A 167 -5.79 2.92 14.91
C ILE A 167 -6.25 2.32 16.24
N PRO A 168 -7.05 1.22 16.20
CA PRO A 168 -7.51 0.57 17.41
C PRO A 168 -6.34 0.08 18.26
N SER A 169 -6.39 0.34 19.55
CA SER A 169 -5.42 -0.23 20.49
C SER A 169 -5.59 -1.75 20.52
N ARG A 170 -4.47 -2.48 20.43
CA ARG A 170 -4.53 -3.92 20.69
C ARG A 170 -5.00 -4.13 22.14
N PRO A 171 -5.86 -5.12 22.39
CA PRO A 171 -6.13 -5.53 23.76
C PRO A 171 -4.78 -5.84 24.42
N LYS A 172 -4.53 -5.24 25.57
CA LYS A 172 -3.38 -5.64 26.37
C LYS A 172 -3.60 -7.12 26.70
N GLU A 173 -2.70 -7.95 26.21
CA GLU A 173 -2.68 -9.33 26.64
C GLU A 173 -2.46 -9.35 28.16
N SER A 174 -3.44 -9.84 28.86
CA SER A 174 -3.37 -10.04 30.29
C SER A 174 -2.59 -11.32 30.61
#